data_36c57691d26ce80f6173045bd312ad40
#
_entry.id   36c57691d26ce80f6173045bd312ad40
#
_cell.length_a   1.000
_cell.length_b   1.000
_cell.length_c   1.000
_cell.angle_alpha   90.00
_cell.angle_beta   90.00
_cell.angle_gamma   90.00
#
_symmetry.space_group_name_H-M   'P 1'
#
loop_
_entity.id
_entity.type
_entity.pdbx_description
1 polymer ?
#
loop_
_entity_poly.entity_id
_entity_poly.type
_entity_poly.pdbx_seq_one_letter_code
_entity_poly.pdbx_strand_id
1 'polypeptide(L)'
;MRTRAVQAFRYDGDVVCVVRGLTKTYPAVRGRRGVPATPEVRATDDVALDVRRGEIFGLLGPNGAGKSTLVRQLTGLMRPDRGSVRILGHDIVRHPERAARILAYLGQESTALDELTVSLAVETTARLRGLDAKRACAERDDVLDELGLAQLAGRPLKKLSGGQRRLACFAASLVGERPLLVLDEPTVGMDPVARRAVWSAVDRRRAEQGATVLLVTHNVIEAETVLDRVAVLDRGRVIACDSPSGLKEQVAGEVRVDLVWRETAPLHVPEVAALRDRAAESGRRWTLRLGPEEARAVVATVTGGAAFAALDDFTLTTPTLEDVYLALGGAVRQGLVKA
;
A
#
# COMPACT_ATOMS: atom_id res chain seq x y z
N MET A 1 -10.78 11.43 -42.26
CA MET A 1 -10.23 12.10 -41.08
C MET A 1 -9.49 11.06 -40.24
N ARG A 2 -8.18 11.22 -40.13
CA ARG A 2 -7.30 10.20 -39.51
C ARG A 2 -7.47 10.18 -38.02
N THR A 3 -7.97 9.09 -37.48
CA THR A 3 -8.00 8.76 -36.06
C THR A 3 -6.56 8.84 -35.53
N ARG A 4 -6.25 9.85 -34.72
CA ARG A 4 -5.02 9.82 -33.93
C ARG A 4 -5.17 8.69 -32.93
N ALA A 5 -4.60 7.57 -33.27
CA ALA A 5 -4.36 6.48 -32.32
C ALA A 5 -3.66 7.09 -31.11
N VAL A 6 -4.18 6.81 -29.92
CA VAL A 6 -3.48 7.05 -28.66
C VAL A 6 -2.11 6.43 -28.83
N GLN A 7 -1.08 7.28 -28.84
CA GLN A 7 0.29 6.84 -29.04
C GLN A 7 0.65 6.00 -27.79
N ALA A 8 0.66 4.69 -27.95
CA ALA A 8 1.12 3.78 -26.91
C ALA A 8 2.51 4.27 -26.49
N PHE A 9 2.65 4.62 -25.22
CA PHE A 9 3.90 5.06 -24.64
C PHE A 9 4.88 3.87 -24.66
N ARG A 10 5.62 3.71 -25.76
CA ARG A 10 6.70 2.73 -25.88
C ARG A 10 7.91 3.29 -25.13
N TYR A 11 8.08 2.90 -23.90
CA TYR A 11 9.32 3.00 -23.17
C TYR A 11 9.95 1.59 -23.15
N ASP A 12 11.16 1.47 -23.71
CA ASP A 12 11.81 0.18 -23.99
C ASP A 12 12.58 -0.37 -22.79
N GLY A 13 12.27 0.06 -21.59
CA GLY A 13 12.94 -0.34 -20.34
C GLY A 13 11.99 -1.02 -19.37
N ASP A 14 12.54 -1.95 -18.58
CA ASP A 14 11.81 -2.65 -17.50
C ASP A 14 11.42 -1.74 -16.35
N VAL A 15 11.96 -0.51 -16.27
CA VAL A 15 11.73 0.45 -15.17
C VAL A 15 10.87 1.59 -15.64
N VAL A 16 9.68 1.74 -15.02
CA VAL A 16 8.70 2.80 -15.33
C VAL A 16 8.99 4.10 -14.60
N CYS A 17 9.44 4.02 -13.34
CA CYS A 17 9.75 5.19 -12.53
C CYS A 17 11.15 5.07 -11.90
N VAL A 18 11.94 6.13 -12.01
CA VAL A 18 13.29 6.22 -11.43
C VAL A 18 13.38 7.48 -10.58
N VAL A 19 13.73 7.32 -9.33
CA VAL A 19 13.97 8.40 -8.37
C VAL A 19 15.43 8.37 -7.94
N ARG A 20 16.10 9.53 -7.94
CA ARG A 20 17.51 9.65 -7.54
C ARG A 20 17.73 10.89 -6.69
N GLY A 21 18.24 10.69 -5.47
CA GLY A 21 18.68 11.75 -4.59
C GLY A 21 17.61 12.74 -4.16
N LEU A 22 16.34 12.29 -4.08
CA LEU A 22 15.19 13.17 -3.90
C LEU A 22 15.14 13.70 -2.47
N THR A 23 15.25 15.02 -2.34
CA THR A 23 15.30 15.70 -1.05
C THR A 23 14.28 16.83 -0.99
N LYS A 24 13.57 16.92 0.15
CA LYS A 24 12.65 18.01 0.47
C LYS A 24 12.74 18.39 1.92
N THR A 25 13.01 19.65 2.19
CA THR A 25 13.04 20.21 3.53
C THR A 25 11.95 21.26 3.68
N TYR A 26 11.17 21.15 4.72
CA TYR A 26 10.23 22.19 5.16
C TYR A 26 10.95 23.05 6.20
N PRO A 27 11.07 24.37 5.98
CA PRO A 27 11.79 25.23 6.91
C PRO A 27 11.04 25.33 8.25
N ALA A 28 11.80 25.62 9.30
CA ALA A 28 11.23 25.93 10.61
C ALA A 28 10.29 27.15 10.50
N VAL A 29 9.12 27.06 11.10
CA VAL A 29 8.18 28.19 11.19
C VAL A 29 8.22 28.73 12.61
N ARG A 30 8.51 30.03 12.74
CA ARG A 30 8.46 30.72 14.05
C ARG A 30 7.02 30.78 14.55
N GLY A 31 6.80 30.40 15.77
CA GLY A 31 5.50 30.52 16.41
C GLY A 31 4.98 31.97 16.41
N ARG A 32 3.70 32.15 16.16
CA ARG A 32 2.98 33.41 16.33
C ARG A 32 1.88 33.21 17.37
N ARG A 33 1.28 34.30 17.87
CA ARG A 33 0.21 34.23 18.89
C ARG A 33 -0.89 33.22 18.44
N GLY A 34 -0.99 32.09 19.15
CA GLY A 34 -1.93 31.00 18.88
C GLY A 34 -1.45 29.93 17.88
N VAL A 35 -0.25 30.06 17.27
CA VAL A 35 0.33 29.05 16.39
C VAL A 35 1.68 28.61 16.96
N PRO A 36 1.87 27.34 17.32
CA PRO A 36 3.13 26.83 17.83
C PRO A 36 4.24 26.92 16.78
N ALA A 37 5.49 27.08 17.26
CA ALA A 37 6.65 26.94 16.37
C ALA A 37 6.76 25.50 15.87
N THR A 38 7.09 25.34 14.59
CA THR A 38 7.41 24.03 14.03
C THR A 38 8.90 23.97 13.68
N PRO A 39 9.62 22.91 14.07
CA PRO A 39 11.02 22.74 13.69
C PRO A 39 11.17 22.52 12.18
N GLU A 40 12.38 22.67 11.68
CA GLU A 40 12.74 22.24 10.33
C GLU A 40 12.53 20.73 10.21
N VAL A 41 11.91 20.30 9.10
CA VAL A 41 11.62 18.88 8.83
C VAL A 41 12.14 18.51 7.45
N ARG A 42 13.09 17.59 7.41
CA ARG A 42 13.53 16.98 6.15
C ARG A 42 12.59 15.80 5.84
N ALA A 43 11.58 16.05 5.03
CA ALA A 43 10.52 15.10 4.75
C ALA A 43 10.92 14.00 3.74
N THR A 44 11.81 14.32 2.79
CA THR A 44 12.56 13.33 2.00
C THR A 44 14.03 13.68 2.08
N ASP A 45 14.90 12.68 2.24
CA ASP A 45 16.33 12.84 2.47
C ASP A 45 17.09 11.80 1.63
N ASP A 46 17.60 12.24 0.48
CA ASP A 46 18.36 11.42 -0.47
C ASP A 46 17.62 10.13 -0.90
N VAL A 47 16.30 10.24 -1.13
CA VAL A 47 15.50 9.09 -1.54
C VAL A 47 15.89 8.62 -2.94
N ALA A 48 16.20 7.33 -3.06
CA ALA A 48 16.44 6.64 -4.32
C ALA A 48 15.60 5.36 -4.37
N LEU A 49 14.86 5.17 -5.45
CA LEU A 49 14.09 3.94 -5.73
C LEU A 49 13.80 3.81 -7.23
N ASP A 50 13.45 2.63 -7.64
CA ASP A 50 12.93 2.32 -8.97
C ASP A 50 11.63 1.54 -8.87
N VAL A 51 10.74 1.74 -9.85
CA VAL A 51 9.50 0.98 -10.00
C VAL A 51 9.52 0.30 -11.36
N ARG A 52 9.33 -1.03 -11.37
CA ARG A 52 9.40 -1.86 -12.57
C ARG A 52 8.05 -1.89 -13.28
N ARG A 53 8.07 -2.19 -14.57
CA ARG A 53 6.86 -2.31 -15.38
C ARG A 53 5.97 -3.44 -14.88
N GLY A 54 4.67 -3.16 -14.73
CA GLY A 54 3.65 -4.14 -14.36
C GLY A 54 3.69 -4.59 -12.91
N GLU A 55 4.62 -4.07 -12.05
CA GLU A 55 4.61 -4.42 -10.63
C GLU A 55 3.63 -3.56 -9.83
N ILE A 56 3.19 -4.08 -8.69
CA ILE A 56 2.61 -3.29 -7.60
C ILE A 56 3.74 -2.99 -6.60
N PHE A 57 4.24 -1.77 -6.64
CA PHE A 57 5.30 -1.29 -5.76
C PHE A 57 4.73 -0.54 -4.57
N GLY A 58 5.05 -0.99 -3.36
CA GLY A 58 4.56 -0.41 -2.12
C GLY A 58 5.48 0.67 -1.54
N LEU A 59 4.88 1.68 -0.93
CA LEU A 59 5.55 2.60 0.00
C LEU A 59 4.98 2.39 1.39
N LEU A 60 5.75 1.78 2.27
CA LEU A 60 5.38 1.50 3.65
C LEU A 60 6.17 2.41 4.61
N GLY A 61 5.62 2.67 5.77
CA GLY A 61 6.27 3.45 6.83
C GLY A 61 5.27 4.16 7.72
N PRO A 62 5.69 4.66 8.89
CA PRO A 62 4.81 5.33 9.84
C PRO A 62 4.30 6.68 9.32
N ASN A 63 3.36 7.25 10.07
CA ASN A 63 2.94 8.62 9.83
C ASN A 63 4.13 9.58 10.05
N GLY A 64 4.30 10.51 9.11
CA GLY A 64 5.46 11.42 9.12
C GLY A 64 6.76 10.86 8.54
N ALA A 65 6.78 9.62 8.01
CA ALA A 65 7.97 9.06 7.34
C ALA A 65 8.35 9.76 6.02
N GLY A 66 7.47 10.60 5.46
CA GLY A 66 7.72 11.31 4.20
C GLY A 66 6.96 10.75 2.99
N LYS A 67 6.13 9.72 3.16
CA LYS A 67 5.40 9.05 2.05
C LYS A 67 4.59 10.03 1.20
N SER A 68 3.71 10.83 1.80
CA SER A 68 2.88 11.80 1.07
C SER A 68 3.71 12.89 0.39
N THR A 69 4.84 13.31 0.98
CA THR A 69 5.77 14.25 0.34
C THR A 69 6.41 13.61 -0.89
N LEU A 70 6.88 12.37 -0.77
CA LEU A 70 7.46 11.61 -1.88
C LEU A 70 6.42 11.44 -3.02
N VAL A 71 5.19 11.03 -2.70
CA VAL A 71 4.11 10.90 -3.70
C VAL A 71 3.82 12.22 -4.41
N ARG A 72 3.74 13.34 -3.68
CA ARG A 72 3.53 14.66 -4.30
C ARG A 72 4.68 15.06 -5.22
N GLN A 73 5.90 14.66 -4.92
CA GLN A 73 7.06 14.89 -5.80
C GLN A 73 6.99 14.01 -7.05
N LEU A 74 6.63 12.74 -6.91
CA LEU A 74 6.46 11.80 -8.02
C LEU A 74 5.35 12.22 -8.98
N THR A 75 4.25 12.74 -8.42
CA THR A 75 3.09 13.19 -9.20
C THR A 75 3.24 14.59 -9.79
N GLY A 76 4.39 15.26 -9.55
CA GLY A 76 4.64 16.62 -10.03
C GLY A 76 3.87 17.71 -9.27
N LEU A 77 3.15 17.35 -8.20
CA LEU A 77 2.40 18.30 -7.35
C LEU A 77 3.31 19.09 -6.40
N MET A 78 4.55 18.64 -6.23
CA MET A 78 5.53 19.30 -5.37
C MET A 78 6.92 19.22 -5.98
N ARG A 79 7.58 20.37 -6.06
CA ARG A 79 8.96 20.42 -6.52
C ARG A 79 9.92 20.02 -5.39
N PRO A 80 10.83 19.06 -5.62
CA PRO A 80 11.92 18.75 -4.69
C PRO A 80 12.93 19.89 -4.60
N ASP A 81 13.69 19.93 -3.53
CA ASP A 81 14.80 20.86 -3.38
C ASP A 81 16.04 20.34 -4.13
N ARG A 82 16.19 19.01 -4.19
CA ARG A 82 17.26 18.31 -4.92
C ARG A 82 16.76 16.99 -5.47
N GLY A 83 17.52 16.43 -6.41
CA GLY A 83 17.28 15.13 -6.99
C GLY A 83 16.45 15.19 -8.28
N SER A 84 16.08 14.01 -8.78
CA SER A 84 15.35 13.87 -10.02
C SER A 84 14.30 12.76 -9.93
N VAL A 85 13.23 12.94 -10.70
CA VAL A 85 12.17 11.95 -10.90
C VAL A 85 11.99 11.78 -12.40
N ARG A 86 12.14 10.55 -12.88
CA ARG A 86 11.83 10.20 -14.28
C ARG A 86 10.73 9.15 -14.33
N ILE A 87 9.68 9.41 -15.09
CA ILE A 87 8.60 8.45 -15.34
C ILE A 87 8.50 8.23 -16.83
N LEU A 88 8.63 6.99 -17.29
CA LEU A 88 8.68 6.60 -18.68
C LEU A 88 9.67 7.47 -19.49
N GLY A 89 10.84 7.75 -18.92
CA GLY A 89 11.88 8.58 -19.51
C GLY A 89 11.67 10.10 -19.37
N HIS A 90 10.47 10.57 -18.98
CA HIS A 90 10.18 12.00 -18.81
C HIS A 90 10.65 12.53 -17.45
N ASP A 91 11.37 13.64 -17.47
CA ASP A 91 11.79 14.35 -16.25
C ASP A 91 10.59 15.14 -15.69
N ILE A 92 10.05 14.66 -14.58
CA ILE A 92 8.85 15.23 -13.93
C ILE A 92 9.20 16.47 -13.09
N VAL A 93 10.45 16.60 -12.64
CA VAL A 93 10.89 17.80 -11.89
C VAL A 93 10.96 19.03 -12.80
N ARG A 94 11.38 18.83 -14.05
CA ARG A 94 11.46 19.90 -15.06
C ARG A 94 10.14 20.14 -15.78
N HIS A 95 9.36 19.05 -15.98
CA HIS A 95 8.12 19.05 -16.76
C HIS A 95 6.97 18.40 -15.96
N PRO A 96 6.53 19.01 -14.84
CA PRO A 96 5.51 18.43 -13.96
C PRO A 96 4.16 18.23 -14.68
N GLU A 97 3.84 19.04 -15.69
CA GLU A 97 2.64 18.91 -16.51
C GLU A 97 2.54 17.58 -17.27
N ARG A 98 3.66 16.90 -17.49
CA ARG A 98 3.69 15.59 -18.13
C ARG A 98 3.16 14.48 -17.20
N ALA A 99 3.30 14.64 -15.89
CA ALA A 99 2.80 13.67 -14.92
C ALA A 99 1.31 13.37 -15.16
N ALA A 100 0.46 14.38 -15.27
CA ALA A 100 -0.98 14.21 -15.50
C ALA A 100 -1.34 13.45 -16.79
N ARG A 101 -0.41 13.36 -17.75
CA ARG A 101 -0.60 12.61 -19.02
C ARG A 101 -0.21 11.15 -18.93
N ILE A 102 0.69 10.81 -17.99
CA ILE A 102 1.31 9.48 -17.90
C ILE A 102 0.95 8.72 -16.64
N LEU A 103 0.37 9.40 -15.63
CA LEU A 103 -0.08 8.73 -14.42
C LEU A 103 -1.51 9.11 -14.04
N ALA A 104 -2.17 8.20 -13.33
CA ALA A 104 -3.39 8.48 -12.59
C ALA A 104 -3.05 8.54 -11.10
N TYR A 105 -3.57 9.53 -10.40
CA TYR A 105 -3.35 9.70 -8.97
C TYR A 105 -4.66 9.70 -8.20
N LEU A 106 -4.78 8.78 -7.26
CA LEU A 106 -5.81 8.76 -6.23
C LEU A 106 -5.17 9.22 -4.92
N GLY A 107 -5.32 10.50 -4.57
CA GLY A 107 -4.82 11.07 -3.33
C GLY A 107 -5.69 10.73 -2.11
N GLN A 108 -5.21 11.01 -0.91
CA GLN A 108 -5.97 10.78 0.34
C GLN A 108 -7.27 11.58 0.39
N GLU A 109 -7.22 12.83 -0.04
CA GLU A 109 -8.38 13.72 -0.10
C GLU A 109 -8.74 14.04 -1.55
N SER A 110 -10.01 13.90 -1.89
CA SER A 110 -10.54 14.15 -3.23
C SER A 110 -11.82 14.98 -3.14
N THR A 111 -11.73 16.19 -2.56
CA THR A 111 -12.88 17.10 -2.40
C THR A 111 -13.31 17.78 -3.69
N ALA A 112 -12.42 17.84 -4.68
CA ALA A 112 -12.68 18.52 -5.96
C ALA A 112 -13.87 17.92 -6.75
N LEU A 113 -14.21 16.65 -6.50
CA LEU A 113 -15.29 15.94 -7.18
C LEU A 113 -16.60 15.91 -6.37
N ASP A 114 -16.62 16.43 -5.16
CA ASP A 114 -17.72 16.24 -4.20
C ASP A 114 -19.08 16.73 -4.66
N GLU A 115 -19.12 17.81 -5.43
CA GLU A 115 -20.36 18.39 -5.96
C GLU A 115 -20.87 17.64 -7.20
N LEU A 116 -20.04 16.83 -7.84
CA LEU A 116 -20.42 16.08 -9.03
C LEU A 116 -21.14 14.79 -8.63
N THR A 117 -22.02 14.32 -9.51
CA THR A 117 -22.53 12.93 -9.40
C THR A 117 -21.41 11.94 -9.74
N VAL A 118 -21.53 10.69 -9.28
CA VAL A 118 -20.56 9.64 -9.56
C VAL A 118 -20.32 9.51 -11.07
N SER A 119 -21.40 9.43 -11.84
CA SER A 119 -21.36 9.35 -13.31
C SER A 119 -20.61 10.53 -13.91
N LEU A 120 -20.97 11.76 -13.51
CA LEU A 120 -20.35 12.98 -14.06
C LEU A 120 -18.87 13.11 -13.67
N ALA A 121 -18.49 12.71 -12.46
CA ALA A 121 -17.10 12.73 -11.99
C ALA A 121 -16.21 11.80 -12.84
N VAL A 122 -16.69 10.57 -13.09
CA VAL A 122 -15.97 9.57 -13.90
C VAL A 122 -15.89 10.04 -15.36
N GLU A 123 -17.01 10.44 -15.97
CA GLU A 123 -17.06 10.91 -17.35
C GLU A 123 -16.21 12.15 -17.58
N THR A 124 -16.31 13.16 -16.69
CA THR A 124 -15.51 14.37 -16.79
C THR A 124 -14.02 14.06 -16.71
N THR A 125 -13.62 13.14 -15.82
CA THR A 125 -12.23 12.72 -15.72
C THR A 125 -11.75 12.04 -17.02
N ALA A 126 -12.56 11.17 -17.60
CA ALA A 126 -12.27 10.54 -18.88
C ALA A 126 -12.07 11.57 -20.01
N ARG A 127 -12.95 12.56 -20.08
CA ARG A 127 -12.85 13.66 -21.07
C ARG A 127 -11.64 14.54 -20.85
N LEU A 128 -11.32 14.90 -19.61
CA LEU A 128 -10.10 15.65 -19.27
C LEU A 128 -8.82 14.88 -19.65
N ARG A 129 -8.89 13.57 -19.67
CA ARG A 129 -7.80 12.68 -20.12
C ARG A 129 -7.74 12.49 -21.64
N GLY A 130 -8.63 13.14 -22.39
CA GLY A 130 -8.59 13.20 -23.85
C GLY A 130 -9.52 12.24 -24.58
N LEU A 131 -10.45 11.57 -23.87
CA LEU A 131 -11.46 10.75 -24.52
C LEU A 131 -12.54 11.64 -25.15
N ASP A 132 -13.06 11.22 -26.30
CA ASP A 132 -14.27 11.82 -26.86
C ASP A 132 -15.51 11.47 -26.02
N ALA A 133 -16.63 12.14 -26.26
CA ALA A 133 -17.82 11.95 -25.46
C ALA A 133 -18.34 10.51 -25.48
N LYS A 134 -18.31 9.83 -26.62
CA LYS A 134 -18.80 8.47 -26.77
C LYS A 134 -17.96 7.48 -25.97
N ARG A 135 -16.63 7.56 -26.10
CA ARG A 135 -15.71 6.71 -25.33
C ARG A 135 -15.75 7.01 -23.84
N ALA A 136 -15.84 8.30 -23.47
CA ALA A 136 -15.94 8.67 -22.06
C ALA A 136 -17.20 8.09 -21.39
N CYS A 137 -18.35 8.12 -22.10
CA CYS A 137 -19.58 7.46 -21.61
C CYS A 137 -19.43 5.94 -21.50
N ALA A 138 -18.84 5.29 -22.50
CA ALA A 138 -18.65 3.85 -22.49
C ALA A 138 -17.72 3.42 -21.32
N GLU A 139 -16.53 4.04 -21.20
CA GLU A 139 -15.62 3.71 -20.10
C GLU A 139 -16.18 4.03 -18.71
N ARG A 140 -17.00 5.10 -18.61
CA ARG A 140 -17.73 5.40 -17.38
C ARG A 140 -18.64 4.24 -17.00
N ASP A 141 -19.48 3.78 -17.94
CA ASP A 141 -20.46 2.74 -17.68
C ASP A 141 -19.76 1.44 -17.32
N ASP A 142 -18.72 1.05 -18.08
CA ASP A 142 -17.92 -0.15 -17.84
C ASP A 142 -17.28 -0.13 -16.43
N VAL A 143 -16.67 0.99 -16.01
CA VAL A 143 -16.01 1.07 -14.70
C VAL A 143 -17.01 1.15 -13.54
N LEU A 144 -18.18 1.76 -13.75
CA LEU A 144 -19.24 1.80 -12.74
C LEU A 144 -19.86 0.42 -12.53
N ASP A 145 -20.06 -0.35 -13.58
CA ASP A 145 -20.53 -1.73 -13.50
C ASP A 145 -19.48 -2.64 -12.85
N GLU A 146 -18.21 -2.53 -13.27
CA GLU A 146 -17.08 -3.27 -12.70
C GLU A 146 -16.96 -3.12 -11.18
N LEU A 147 -17.18 -1.91 -10.67
CA LEU A 147 -17.04 -1.57 -9.26
C LEU A 147 -18.36 -1.62 -8.47
N GLY A 148 -19.48 -2.02 -9.11
CA GLY A 148 -20.78 -2.09 -8.46
C GLY A 148 -21.35 -0.72 -8.07
N LEU A 149 -20.99 0.35 -8.81
CA LEU A 149 -21.40 1.73 -8.55
C LEU A 149 -22.59 2.19 -9.40
N ALA A 150 -23.10 1.37 -10.32
CA ALA A 150 -24.15 1.75 -11.28
C ALA A 150 -25.40 2.34 -10.58
N GLN A 151 -25.85 1.76 -9.47
CA GLN A 151 -27.00 2.26 -8.71
C GLN A 151 -26.73 3.62 -8.01
N LEU A 152 -25.48 4.01 -7.87
CA LEU A 152 -25.06 5.27 -7.25
C LEU A 152 -24.71 6.34 -8.29
N ALA A 153 -24.77 6.03 -9.58
CA ALA A 153 -24.30 6.88 -10.69
C ALA A 153 -24.86 8.33 -10.64
N GLY A 154 -26.14 8.49 -10.29
CA GLY A 154 -26.81 9.78 -10.18
C GLY A 154 -26.61 10.50 -8.83
N ARG A 155 -25.94 9.91 -7.85
CA ARG A 155 -25.75 10.53 -6.52
C ARG A 155 -24.52 11.43 -6.50
N PRO A 156 -24.59 12.64 -5.92
CA PRO A 156 -23.41 13.46 -5.64
C PRO A 156 -22.45 12.77 -4.68
N LEU A 157 -21.12 12.88 -4.93
CA LEU A 157 -20.10 12.20 -4.12
C LEU A 157 -20.19 12.58 -2.63
N LYS A 158 -20.48 13.84 -2.31
CA LYS A 158 -20.64 14.32 -0.92
C LYS A 158 -21.80 13.65 -0.15
N LYS A 159 -22.74 13.01 -0.85
CA LYS A 159 -23.89 12.30 -0.24
C LYS A 159 -23.64 10.79 -0.07
N LEU A 160 -22.48 10.31 -0.45
CA LEU A 160 -22.06 8.91 -0.30
C LEU A 160 -21.43 8.68 1.07
N SER A 161 -21.43 7.41 1.52
CA SER A 161 -20.59 7.02 2.64
C SER A 161 -19.10 7.20 2.31
N GLY A 162 -18.22 7.29 3.32
CA GLY A 162 -16.79 7.45 3.10
C GLY A 162 -16.18 6.40 2.15
N GLY A 163 -16.54 5.12 2.37
CA GLY A 163 -16.08 4.03 1.50
C GLY A 163 -16.64 4.12 0.08
N GLN A 164 -17.95 4.41 -0.08
CA GLN A 164 -18.55 4.58 -1.41
C GLN A 164 -17.94 5.78 -2.15
N ARG A 165 -17.72 6.90 -1.46
CA ARG A 165 -17.06 8.07 -2.01
C ARG A 165 -15.64 7.75 -2.46
N ARG A 166 -14.89 7.01 -1.64
CA ARG A 166 -13.53 6.56 -1.97
C ARG A 166 -13.53 5.65 -3.19
N LEU A 167 -14.46 4.71 -3.28
CA LEU A 167 -14.63 3.82 -4.44
C LEU A 167 -15.00 4.60 -5.71
N ALA A 168 -15.84 5.62 -5.63
CA ALA A 168 -16.17 6.48 -6.77
C ALA A 168 -14.96 7.32 -7.23
N CYS A 169 -14.14 7.83 -6.31
CA CYS A 169 -12.87 8.50 -6.65
C CYS A 169 -11.87 7.52 -7.29
N PHE A 170 -11.84 6.28 -6.83
CA PHE A 170 -11.03 5.23 -7.45
C PHE A 170 -11.53 4.92 -8.87
N ALA A 171 -12.85 4.78 -9.09
CA ALA A 171 -13.43 4.64 -10.42
C ALA A 171 -12.98 5.76 -11.38
N ALA A 172 -13.06 7.02 -10.92
CA ALA A 172 -12.58 8.17 -11.69
C ALA A 172 -11.06 8.11 -11.96
N SER A 173 -10.28 7.43 -11.12
CA SER A 173 -8.84 7.26 -11.35
C SER A 173 -8.50 6.24 -12.42
N LEU A 174 -9.40 5.30 -12.73
CA LEU A 174 -9.17 4.20 -13.67
C LEU A 174 -9.44 4.56 -15.13
N VAL A 175 -10.33 5.52 -15.43
CA VAL A 175 -10.71 5.85 -16.81
C VAL A 175 -9.58 6.56 -17.59
N GLY A 176 -9.58 6.40 -18.89
CA GLY A 176 -8.63 7.05 -19.81
C GLY A 176 -7.22 6.53 -19.68
N GLU A 177 -7.05 5.22 -19.56
CA GLU A 177 -5.81 4.44 -19.48
C GLU A 177 -4.52 5.23 -19.14
N ARG A 178 -3.87 4.87 -18.04
CA ARG A 178 -2.58 5.44 -17.64
C ARG A 178 -1.60 4.32 -17.29
N PRO A 179 -0.38 4.38 -17.82
CA PRO A 179 0.63 3.34 -17.60
C PRO A 179 1.10 3.24 -16.13
N LEU A 180 0.89 4.29 -15.32
CA LEU A 180 1.23 4.30 -13.90
C LEU A 180 0.02 4.75 -13.08
N LEU A 181 -0.42 3.91 -12.17
CA LEU A 181 -1.43 4.24 -11.15
C LEU A 181 -0.73 4.53 -9.84
N VAL A 182 -0.94 5.71 -9.28
CA VAL A 182 -0.46 6.09 -7.94
C VAL A 182 -1.66 6.12 -7.01
N LEU A 183 -1.72 5.17 -6.10
CA LEU A 183 -2.85 4.94 -5.21
C LEU A 183 -2.44 5.19 -3.76
N ASP A 184 -2.95 6.24 -3.15
CA ASP A 184 -2.66 6.62 -1.76
C ASP A 184 -3.84 6.20 -0.89
N GLU A 185 -3.67 5.11 -0.12
CA GLU A 185 -4.69 4.51 0.75
C GLU A 185 -6.02 4.19 0.01
N PRO A 186 -6.00 3.42 -1.09
CA PRO A 186 -7.17 3.30 -1.97
C PRO A 186 -8.39 2.68 -1.31
N THR A 187 -8.22 1.79 -0.34
CA THR A 187 -9.27 0.94 0.26
C THR A 187 -9.73 1.38 1.65
N VAL A 188 -9.22 2.52 2.14
CA VAL A 188 -9.60 3.05 3.46
C VAL A 188 -11.11 3.29 3.56
N GLY A 189 -11.71 2.78 4.64
CA GLY A 189 -13.14 2.92 4.93
C GLY A 189 -14.06 2.07 4.05
N MET A 190 -13.52 1.17 3.24
CA MET A 190 -14.29 0.24 2.42
C MET A 190 -14.59 -1.07 3.15
N ASP A 191 -15.77 -1.62 2.87
CA ASP A 191 -16.11 -2.98 3.27
C ASP A 191 -15.30 -4.04 2.48
N PRO A 192 -15.29 -5.31 2.90
CA PRO A 192 -14.51 -6.35 2.23
C PRO A 192 -14.89 -6.61 0.77
N VAL A 193 -16.15 -6.34 0.38
CA VAL A 193 -16.63 -6.54 -1.01
C VAL A 193 -16.05 -5.45 -1.91
N ALA A 194 -16.19 -4.19 -1.50
CA ALA A 194 -15.63 -3.05 -2.21
C ALA A 194 -14.10 -3.13 -2.33
N ARG A 195 -13.42 -3.57 -1.27
CA ARG A 195 -11.97 -3.79 -1.29
C ARG A 195 -11.55 -4.84 -2.31
N ARG A 196 -12.26 -5.97 -2.38
CA ARG A 196 -12.00 -6.98 -3.41
C ARG A 196 -12.23 -6.45 -4.82
N ALA A 197 -13.28 -5.66 -5.04
CA ALA A 197 -13.54 -5.04 -6.34
C ALA A 197 -12.39 -4.11 -6.78
N VAL A 198 -11.83 -3.32 -5.85
CA VAL A 198 -10.66 -2.46 -6.12
C VAL A 198 -9.48 -3.30 -6.61
N TRP A 199 -9.11 -4.37 -5.88
CA TRP A 199 -7.95 -5.18 -6.25
C TRP A 199 -8.18 -5.98 -7.52
N SER A 200 -9.37 -6.52 -7.76
CA SER A 200 -9.73 -7.16 -9.02
C SER A 200 -9.63 -6.20 -10.20
N ALA A 201 -10.03 -4.93 -10.02
CA ALA A 201 -9.91 -3.90 -11.04
C ALA A 201 -8.45 -3.51 -11.30
N VAL A 202 -7.60 -3.46 -10.28
CA VAL A 202 -6.16 -3.25 -10.41
C VAL A 202 -5.51 -4.39 -11.19
N ASP A 203 -5.79 -5.64 -10.80
CA ASP A 203 -5.22 -6.82 -11.45
C ASP A 203 -5.61 -6.89 -12.93
N ARG A 204 -6.87 -6.55 -13.27
CA ARG A 204 -7.31 -6.45 -14.66
C ARG A 204 -6.50 -5.43 -15.45
N ARG A 205 -6.27 -4.21 -14.91
CA ARG A 205 -5.44 -3.18 -15.59
C ARG A 205 -3.99 -3.62 -15.77
N ARG A 206 -3.46 -4.37 -14.80
CA ARG A 206 -2.12 -4.98 -14.94
C ARG A 206 -2.09 -6.01 -16.06
N ALA A 207 -3.04 -6.95 -16.08
CA ALA A 207 -3.09 -8.04 -17.03
C ALA A 207 -3.38 -7.58 -18.47
N GLU A 208 -4.35 -6.67 -18.65
CA GLU A 208 -4.84 -6.27 -19.97
C GLU A 208 -4.08 -5.07 -20.54
N GLN A 209 -3.63 -4.14 -19.69
CA GLN A 209 -3.04 -2.87 -20.11
C GLN A 209 -1.56 -2.74 -19.74
N GLY A 210 -0.99 -3.70 -19.00
CA GLY A 210 0.38 -3.63 -18.49
C GLY A 210 0.59 -2.48 -17.49
N ALA A 211 -0.46 -2.07 -16.78
CA ALA A 211 -0.40 -0.97 -15.82
C ALA A 211 0.58 -1.29 -14.68
N THR A 212 1.33 -0.29 -14.27
CA THR A 212 2.21 -0.33 -13.10
C THR A 212 1.52 0.40 -11.95
N VAL A 213 1.68 -0.07 -10.73
CA VAL A 213 1.02 0.53 -9.56
C VAL A 213 2.03 0.94 -8.51
N LEU A 214 1.94 2.19 -8.06
CA LEU A 214 2.58 2.67 -6.84
C LEU A 214 1.51 2.76 -5.75
N LEU A 215 1.60 1.88 -4.77
CA LEU A 215 0.66 1.82 -3.64
C LEU A 215 1.27 2.45 -2.40
N VAL A 216 0.58 3.40 -1.80
CA VAL A 216 0.89 3.87 -0.45
C VAL A 216 -0.19 3.35 0.48
N THR A 217 0.20 2.60 1.49
CA THR A 217 -0.72 2.10 2.51
C THR A 217 -0.02 1.96 3.86
N HIS A 218 -0.80 2.05 4.92
CA HIS A 218 -0.40 1.66 6.27
C HIS A 218 -1.00 0.31 6.67
N ASN A 219 -1.85 -0.28 5.82
CA ASN A 219 -2.43 -1.59 6.05
C ASN A 219 -1.42 -2.68 5.64
N VAL A 220 -0.71 -3.21 6.63
CA VAL A 220 0.34 -4.21 6.45
C VAL A 220 -0.21 -5.50 5.84
N ILE A 221 -1.38 -5.96 6.30
CA ILE A 221 -2.00 -7.21 5.82
C ILE A 221 -2.33 -7.10 4.32
N GLU A 222 -2.89 -5.96 3.91
CA GLU A 222 -3.19 -5.70 2.50
C GLU A 222 -1.90 -5.61 1.68
N ALA A 223 -0.89 -4.91 2.21
CA ALA A 223 0.41 -4.79 1.58
C ALA A 223 1.06 -6.16 1.32
N GLU A 224 1.00 -7.07 2.28
CA GLU A 224 1.57 -8.42 2.15
C GLU A 224 0.92 -9.28 1.07
N THR A 225 -0.36 -9.04 0.78
CA THR A 225 -1.11 -9.85 -0.19
C THR A 225 -1.01 -9.34 -1.62
N VAL A 226 -0.79 -8.02 -1.81
CA VAL A 226 -0.89 -7.42 -3.15
C VAL A 226 0.45 -6.91 -3.70
N LEU A 227 1.47 -6.68 -2.85
CA LEU A 227 2.72 -6.08 -3.30
C LEU A 227 3.69 -7.09 -3.90
N ASP A 228 4.26 -6.73 -5.04
CA ASP A 228 5.41 -7.45 -5.62
C ASP A 228 6.72 -7.02 -4.93
N ARG A 229 6.89 -5.71 -4.70
CA ARG A 229 8.03 -5.12 -3.97
C ARG A 229 7.56 -3.96 -3.10
N VAL A 230 8.32 -3.69 -2.05
CA VAL A 230 8.00 -2.61 -1.11
C VAL A 230 9.25 -1.88 -0.66
N ALA A 231 9.19 -0.56 -0.66
CA ALA A 231 10.17 0.30 0.00
C ALA A 231 9.64 0.72 1.37
N VAL A 232 10.44 0.48 2.40
CA VAL A 232 10.16 0.93 3.77
C VAL A 232 10.80 2.29 3.97
N LEU A 233 9.97 3.30 4.25
CA LEU A 233 10.42 4.66 4.54
C LEU A 233 10.43 4.90 6.06
N ASP A 234 11.51 5.48 6.54
CA ASP A 234 11.60 6.05 7.88
C ASP A 234 12.36 7.38 7.84
N ARG A 235 11.81 8.41 8.49
CA ARG A 235 12.42 9.75 8.59
C ARG A 235 12.94 10.31 7.26
N GLY A 236 12.16 10.14 6.21
CA GLY A 236 12.46 10.64 4.87
C GLY A 236 13.45 9.79 4.07
N ARG A 237 13.90 8.65 4.57
CA ARG A 237 14.86 7.76 3.89
C ARG A 237 14.25 6.40 3.59
N VAL A 238 14.68 5.78 2.52
CA VAL A 238 14.41 4.37 2.26
C VAL A 238 15.39 3.55 3.08
N ILE A 239 14.88 2.78 4.05
CA ILE A 239 15.70 1.95 4.94
C ILE A 239 15.78 0.49 4.47
N ALA A 240 14.82 0.05 3.65
CA ALA A 240 14.82 -1.27 3.02
C ALA A 240 13.96 -1.23 1.75
N CYS A 241 14.27 -2.09 0.77
CA CYS A 241 13.49 -2.24 -0.45
C CYS A 241 13.69 -3.64 -1.01
N ASP A 242 12.65 -4.47 -0.94
CA ASP A 242 12.66 -5.84 -1.47
C ASP A 242 11.21 -6.34 -1.65
N SER A 243 11.03 -7.62 -2.04
CA SER A 243 9.74 -8.29 -1.94
C SER A 243 9.31 -8.41 -0.45
N PRO A 244 8.00 -8.50 -0.14
CA PRO A 244 7.54 -8.73 1.23
C PRO A 244 8.21 -9.95 1.89
N SER A 245 8.37 -11.05 1.17
CA SER A 245 9.05 -12.25 1.66
C SER A 245 10.55 -12.00 1.92
N GLY A 246 11.26 -11.35 0.98
CA GLY A 246 12.67 -11.04 1.13
C GLY A 246 12.96 -10.13 2.34
N LEU A 247 12.08 -9.13 2.60
CA LEU A 247 12.19 -8.30 3.79
C LEU A 247 11.95 -9.09 5.08
N LYS A 248 10.98 -10.00 5.08
CA LYS A 248 10.69 -10.85 6.23
C LYS A 248 11.86 -11.78 6.54
N GLU A 249 12.51 -12.34 5.51
CA GLU A 249 13.70 -13.21 5.67
C GLU A 249 14.88 -12.46 6.30
N GLN A 250 15.06 -11.17 5.99
CA GLN A 250 16.13 -10.34 6.58
C GLN A 250 15.95 -10.13 8.10
N VAL A 251 14.73 -10.24 8.60
CA VAL A 251 14.37 -10.01 10.00
C VAL A 251 14.01 -11.31 10.72
N ALA A 252 13.74 -12.38 9.97
CA ALA A 252 13.24 -13.63 10.47
C ALA A 252 14.30 -14.40 11.28
N GLY A 253 14.39 -14.08 12.56
CA GLY A 253 14.96 -15.01 13.55
C GLY A 253 13.94 -16.02 14.04
N GLU A 254 12.69 -15.63 14.25
CA GLU A 254 11.72 -16.43 14.98
C GLU A 254 10.32 -16.42 14.36
N VAL A 255 9.73 -17.59 14.26
CA VAL A 255 8.33 -17.81 13.93
C VAL A 255 7.57 -17.96 15.25
N ARG A 256 6.44 -17.27 15.36
CA ARG A 256 5.55 -17.43 16.50
C ARG A 256 4.61 -18.61 16.26
N VAL A 257 4.61 -19.56 17.17
CA VAL A 257 3.67 -20.68 17.21
C VAL A 257 2.77 -20.50 18.42
N ASP A 258 1.48 -20.26 18.20
CA ASP A 258 0.46 -20.27 19.25
C ASP A 258 -0.24 -21.63 19.22
N LEU A 259 -0.26 -22.31 20.37
CA LEU A 259 -1.00 -23.54 20.59
C LEU A 259 -2.12 -23.25 21.60
N VAL A 260 -3.36 -23.59 21.29
CA VAL A 260 -4.49 -23.43 22.20
C VAL A 260 -4.99 -24.82 22.57
N TRP A 261 -4.94 -25.14 23.85
CA TRP A 261 -5.36 -26.43 24.37
C TRP A 261 -6.86 -26.41 24.72
N ARG A 262 -7.55 -27.54 24.55
CA ARG A 262 -8.99 -27.67 24.93
C ARG A 262 -9.22 -27.40 26.40
N GLU A 263 -8.38 -27.97 27.24
CA GLU A 263 -8.39 -27.78 28.69
C GLU A 263 -7.01 -27.34 29.18
N THR A 264 -6.09 -28.27 29.35
CA THR A 264 -4.71 -28.02 29.75
C THR A 264 -3.76 -28.69 28.78
N ALA A 265 -2.53 -28.20 28.70
CA ALA A 265 -1.48 -28.83 27.90
C ALA A 265 -1.24 -30.29 28.37
N PRO A 266 -1.19 -31.25 27.45
CA PRO A 266 -1.02 -32.66 27.78
C PRO A 266 0.46 -32.98 28.14
N LEU A 267 0.89 -32.60 29.34
CA LEU A 267 2.28 -32.78 29.83
C LEU A 267 2.70 -34.22 29.95
N HIS A 268 1.78 -35.19 29.88
CA HIS A 268 2.10 -36.61 29.79
C HIS A 268 2.64 -37.01 28.40
N VAL A 269 2.53 -36.14 27.40
CA VAL A 269 3.12 -36.29 26.06
C VAL A 269 4.52 -35.69 26.12
N PRO A 270 5.60 -36.46 25.95
CA PRO A 270 6.98 -35.97 26.13
C PRO A 270 7.35 -34.81 25.26
N GLU A 271 6.83 -34.76 24.01
CA GLU A 271 7.10 -33.72 23.04
C GLU A 271 6.48 -32.39 23.48
N VAL A 272 5.30 -32.42 24.11
CA VAL A 272 4.64 -31.23 24.67
C VAL A 272 5.35 -30.78 25.94
N ALA A 273 5.70 -31.70 26.80
CA ALA A 273 6.43 -31.39 28.03
C ALA A 273 7.77 -30.68 27.73
N ALA A 274 8.47 -31.06 26.67
CA ALA A 274 9.73 -30.42 26.24
C ALA A 274 9.56 -28.97 25.78
N LEU A 275 8.36 -28.53 25.37
CA LEU A 275 8.09 -27.16 24.93
C LEU A 275 7.77 -26.22 26.09
N ARG A 276 7.45 -26.74 27.27
CA ARG A 276 6.91 -25.96 28.40
C ARG A 276 7.83 -24.82 28.82
N ASP A 277 9.13 -25.14 29.01
CA ASP A 277 10.09 -24.14 29.52
C ASP A 277 10.34 -22.97 28.50
N ARG A 278 9.96 -23.18 27.25
CA ARG A 278 10.11 -22.20 26.17
C ARG A 278 8.79 -21.49 25.82
N ALA A 279 7.67 -21.98 26.34
CA ALA A 279 6.36 -21.45 26.08
C ALA A 279 6.02 -20.32 27.05
N ALA A 280 5.56 -19.21 26.51
CA ALA A 280 4.85 -18.20 27.32
C ALA A 280 3.41 -18.68 27.52
N GLU A 281 3.09 -19.10 28.75
CA GLU A 281 1.78 -19.65 29.08
C GLU A 281 0.80 -18.52 29.44
N SER A 282 -0.39 -18.54 28.84
CA SER A 282 -1.51 -17.65 29.16
C SER A 282 -2.82 -18.44 29.13
N GLY A 283 -3.20 -18.97 30.29
CA GLY A 283 -4.35 -19.87 30.43
C GLY A 283 -4.19 -21.12 29.56
N ARG A 284 -5.11 -21.33 28.62
CA ARG A 284 -5.05 -22.47 27.68
C ARG A 284 -4.12 -22.25 26.49
N ARG A 285 -3.55 -21.05 26.33
CA ARG A 285 -2.69 -20.70 25.19
C ARG A 285 -1.22 -20.75 25.57
N TRP A 286 -0.45 -21.41 24.73
CA TRP A 286 1.00 -21.40 24.73
C TRP A 286 1.51 -20.64 23.52
N THR A 287 2.40 -19.71 23.73
CA THR A 287 3.10 -18.98 22.68
C THR A 287 4.57 -19.33 22.69
N LEU A 288 5.07 -19.84 21.57
CA LEU A 288 6.48 -20.17 21.36
C LEU A 288 7.07 -19.25 20.28
N ARG A 289 8.35 -18.90 20.44
CA ARG A 289 9.15 -18.23 19.41
C ARG A 289 10.28 -19.17 19.02
N LEU A 290 10.26 -19.62 17.77
CA LEU A 290 11.10 -20.71 17.28
C LEU A 290 11.70 -20.35 15.93
N GLY A 291 12.86 -20.94 15.61
CA GLY A 291 13.37 -20.87 14.24
C GLY A 291 12.38 -21.51 13.24
N PRO A 292 12.39 -21.13 11.96
CA PRO A 292 11.41 -21.60 10.97
C PRO A 292 11.32 -23.13 10.86
N GLU A 293 12.45 -23.84 10.84
CA GLU A 293 12.48 -25.30 10.75
C GLU A 293 11.98 -25.96 12.04
N GLU A 294 12.35 -25.40 13.18
CA GLU A 294 11.88 -25.88 14.47
C GLU A 294 10.39 -25.68 14.67
N ALA A 295 9.85 -24.51 14.22
CA ALA A 295 8.42 -24.23 14.26
C ALA A 295 7.62 -25.25 13.42
N ARG A 296 8.12 -25.62 12.23
CA ARG A 296 7.53 -26.67 11.39
C ARG A 296 7.56 -28.02 12.09
N ALA A 297 8.69 -28.38 12.72
CA ALA A 297 8.81 -29.63 13.44
C ALA A 297 7.85 -29.70 14.62
N VAL A 298 7.72 -28.63 15.41
CA VAL A 298 6.78 -28.54 16.54
C VAL A 298 5.33 -28.69 16.06
N VAL A 299 4.94 -27.96 15.01
CA VAL A 299 3.57 -28.08 14.45
C VAL A 299 3.31 -29.50 13.96
N ALA A 300 4.23 -30.10 13.20
CA ALA A 300 4.08 -31.46 12.70
C ALA A 300 3.94 -32.48 13.85
N THR A 301 4.72 -32.32 14.91
CA THR A 301 4.69 -33.21 16.09
C THR A 301 3.36 -33.08 16.85
N VAL A 302 2.90 -31.85 17.10
CA VAL A 302 1.66 -31.61 17.86
C VAL A 302 0.43 -32.01 17.06
N THR A 303 0.42 -31.78 15.74
CA THR A 303 -0.73 -32.12 14.87
C THR A 303 -0.74 -33.59 14.42
N GLY A 304 0.41 -34.26 14.35
CA GLY A 304 0.51 -35.66 13.94
C GLY A 304 0.52 -36.65 15.08
N GLY A 305 0.63 -36.22 16.35
CA GLY A 305 0.87 -37.06 17.50
C GLY A 305 -0.30 -37.20 18.48
N ALA A 306 -0.02 -37.79 19.65
CA ALA A 306 -0.99 -37.95 20.74
C ALA A 306 -1.52 -36.65 21.31
N ALA A 307 -0.80 -35.53 21.14
CA ALA A 307 -1.20 -34.21 21.59
C ALA A 307 -2.37 -33.60 20.79
N PHE A 308 -2.62 -34.08 19.56
CA PHE A 308 -3.64 -33.53 18.68
C PHE A 308 -5.04 -33.57 19.28
N ALA A 309 -5.37 -34.64 20.01
CA ALA A 309 -6.67 -34.78 20.67
C ALA A 309 -6.94 -33.69 21.72
N ALA A 310 -5.88 -33.19 22.37
CA ALA A 310 -5.95 -32.13 23.37
C ALA A 310 -5.83 -30.70 22.75
N LEU A 311 -5.44 -30.59 21.48
CA LEU A 311 -5.32 -29.33 20.77
C LEU A 311 -6.69 -28.82 20.33
N ASP A 312 -7.00 -27.56 20.62
CA ASP A 312 -8.21 -26.88 20.18
C ASP A 312 -7.96 -26.09 18.90
N ASP A 313 -6.89 -25.30 18.87
CA ASP A 313 -6.45 -24.51 17.74
C ASP A 313 -4.93 -24.33 17.72
N PHE A 314 -4.36 -24.04 16.59
CA PHE A 314 -2.98 -23.60 16.47
C PHE A 314 -2.80 -22.57 15.38
N THR A 315 -1.88 -21.64 15.61
CA THR A 315 -1.55 -20.62 14.61
C THR A 315 -0.03 -20.53 14.47
N LEU A 316 0.43 -20.56 13.22
CA LEU A 316 1.83 -20.31 12.88
C LEU A 316 1.91 -18.94 12.22
N THR A 317 2.51 -17.99 12.92
CA THR A 317 2.63 -16.62 12.46
C THR A 317 4.09 -16.34 12.07
N THR A 318 4.32 -16.16 10.79
CA THR A 318 5.59 -15.64 10.29
C THR A 318 5.69 -14.13 10.58
N PRO A 319 6.90 -13.55 10.67
CA PRO A 319 7.07 -12.11 10.80
C PRO A 319 6.24 -11.35 9.78
N THR A 320 5.68 -10.24 10.21
CA THR A 320 4.92 -9.31 9.37
C THR A 320 5.84 -8.20 8.84
N LEU A 321 5.38 -7.45 7.84
CA LEU A 321 6.09 -6.23 7.41
C LEU A 321 6.15 -5.17 8.54
N GLU A 322 5.25 -5.23 9.53
CA GLU A 322 5.32 -4.39 10.73
C GLU A 322 6.50 -4.78 11.61
N ASP A 323 6.73 -6.08 11.79
CA ASP A 323 7.89 -6.59 12.52
C ASP A 323 9.20 -6.21 11.82
N VAL A 324 9.21 -6.27 10.47
CA VAL A 324 10.32 -5.80 9.65
C VAL A 324 10.61 -4.33 9.92
N TYR A 325 9.58 -3.48 9.90
CA TYR A 325 9.74 -2.06 10.18
C TYR A 325 10.30 -1.81 11.58
N LEU A 326 9.76 -2.49 12.59
CA LEU A 326 10.21 -2.37 13.98
C LEU A 326 11.68 -2.80 14.14
N ALA A 327 12.08 -3.88 13.49
CA ALA A 327 13.45 -4.39 13.56
C ALA A 327 14.46 -3.48 12.84
N LEU A 328 14.09 -2.92 11.69
CA LEU A 328 14.98 -2.08 10.87
C LEU A 328 15.18 -0.65 11.38
N GLY A 329 14.46 -0.19 12.36
CA GLY A 329 14.68 1.16 12.90
C GLY A 329 13.49 1.79 13.60
N GLY A 330 12.32 1.13 13.58
CA GLY A 330 11.11 1.60 14.26
C GLY A 330 11.16 1.54 15.79
N ALA A 331 12.22 0.99 16.36
CA ALA A 331 12.37 0.66 17.79
C ALA A 331 12.38 1.88 18.76
N VAL A 332 12.34 3.11 18.27
CA VAL A 332 12.54 4.30 19.13
C VAL A 332 11.23 4.87 19.71
N ARG A 333 10.06 4.29 19.45
CA ARG A 333 8.77 4.83 19.95
C ARG A 333 7.99 3.95 20.92
N GLN A 334 8.57 2.94 21.54
CA GLN A 334 7.90 2.24 22.66
C GLN A 334 7.80 3.06 23.97
N GLY A 335 8.27 4.30 24.01
CA GLY A 335 8.25 5.19 25.17
C GLY A 335 7.06 6.14 25.29
N LEU A 336 6.10 6.19 24.36
CA LEU A 336 5.04 7.23 24.33
C LEU A 336 3.60 6.71 24.28
N VAL A 337 3.37 5.44 24.62
CA VAL A 337 2.01 4.91 24.87
C VAL A 337 1.94 4.42 26.32
N LYS A 338 2.16 5.34 27.26
CA LYS A 338 1.72 5.28 28.64
C LYS A 338 1.63 6.72 29.17
N ALA A 339 0.53 7.38 28.93
CA ALA A 339 -0.06 8.41 29.78
C ALA A 339 -1.51 8.61 29.36
#